data_9c18c3d158d6a52b7dd55308410f9846
#
_entry.id   9c18c3d158d6a52b7dd55308410f9846
#
_cell.length_a   1.000
_cell.length_b   1.000
_cell.length_c   1.000
_cell.angle_alpha   90.00
_cell.angle_beta   90.00
_cell.angle_gamma   90.00
#
_symmetry.space_group_name_H-M   'P 1'
#
loop_
_entity.id
_entity.type
_entity.pdbx_description
1 polymer ?
#
loop_
_entity_poly.entity_id
_entity_poly.type
_entity_poly.pdbx_seq_one_letter_code
_entity_poly.pdbx_strand_id
1 'polypeptide(L)'
;MAQGDVQVRVNKKNALELTKMEWQVIREVGCGLSNKEIAGRLYLSEGTVRNYISSILRKLELRDRTQLAIWAVQNQNSQPEADV
;
A
#
# COMPACT_ATOMS: atom_id res chain seq x y z
N MET A 1 -23.93 4.10 9.49
CA MET A 1 -23.43 5.38 9.65
C MET A 1 -21.99 5.44 10.13
N ALA A 2 -21.78 5.15 11.32
CA ALA A 2 -20.43 5.30 11.86
C ALA A 2 -19.47 4.26 11.37
N GLN A 3 -19.96 3.19 10.82
CA GLN A 3 -19.10 2.06 10.48
C GLN A 3 -18.03 2.44 9.45
N GLY A 4 -18.45 3.10 8.39
CA GLY A 4 -17.50 3.48 7.38
C GLY A 4 -16.43 4.39 7.93
N ASP A 5 -16.83 5.28 8.80
CA ASP A 5 -15.87 6.21 9.37
C ASP A 5 -14.85 5.51 10.24
N VAL A 6 -15.31 4.50 10.96
CA VAL A 6 -14.41 3.74 11.81
C VAL A 6 -13.32 3.08 10.98
N GLN A 7 -13.71 2.49 9.86
CA GLN A 7 -12.73 1.82 9.01
C GLN A 7 -11.72 2.81 8.45
N VAL A 8 -12.19 3.96 8.05
CA VAL A 8 -11.31 4.97 7.48
C VAL A 8 -10.28 5.41 8.52
N ARG A 9 -10.72 5.63 9.74
CA ARG A 9 -9.80 6.08 10.78
C ARG A 9 -8.73 5.06 11.07
N VAL A 10 -9.11 3.78 11.10
CA VAL A 10 -8.14 2.72 11.37
C VAL A 10 -7.08 2.69 10.28
N ASN A 11 -7.52 2.74 9.03
CA ASN A 11 -6.58 2.72 7.93
C ASN A 11 -5.65 3.91 7.94
N LYS A 12 -6.18 5.06 8.28
CA LYS A 12 -5.38 6.27 8.31
C LYS A 12 -4.31 6.18 9.38
N LYS A 13 -4.66 5.65 10.53
CA LYS A 13 -3.69 5.49 11.61
C LYS A 13 -2.57 4.55 11.18
N ASN A 14 -2.94 3.45 10.57
CA ASN A 14 -1.95 2.47 10.15
C ASN A 14 -1.07 3.01 9.04
N ALA A 15 -1.60 3.88 8.21
CA ALA A 15 -0.82 4.45 7.12
C ALA A 15 0.36 5.26 7.65
N LEU A 16 0.25 5.82 8.83
CA LEU A 16 1.35 6.58 9.40
C LEU A 16 2.54 5.70 9.75
N GLU A 17 2.35 4.40 9.80
CA GLU A 17 3.42 3.47 10.11
C GLU A 17 4.11 2.93 8.88
N LEU A 18 3.70 3.34 7.71
CA LEU A 18 4.28 2.85 6.47
C LEU A 18 5.59 3.57 6.18
N THR A 19 6.58 2.79 5.75
CA THR A 19 7.85 3.36 5.35
C THR A 19 7.74 3.92 3.94
N LYS A 20 8.75 4.68 3.56
CA LYS A 20 8.80 5.24 2.22
C LYS A 20 8.77 4.15 1.15
N MET A 21 9.55 3.08 1.37
CA MET A 21 9.58 1.98 0.42
C MET A 21 8.23 1.28 0.34
N GLU A 22 7.57 1.13 1.47
CA GLU A 22 6.24 0.52 1.45
C GLU A 22 5.27 1.37 0.64
N TRP A 23 5.34 2.69 0.78
CA TRP A 23 4.52 3.56 -0.03
C TRP A 23 4.79 3.40 -1.51
N GLN A 24 6.06 3.20 -1.89
CA GLN A 24 6.38 2.98 -3.29
C GLN A 24 5.78 1.67 -3.80
N VAL A 25 5.84 0.62 -2.99
CA VAL A 25 5.23 -0.64 -3.38
C VAL A 25 3.72 -0.48 -3.53
N ILE A 26 3.10 0.23 -2.59
CA ILE A 26 1.66 0.47 -2.64
C ILE A 26 1.28 1.18 -3.93
N ARG A 27 2.03 2.18 -4.29
CA ARG A 27 1.76 2.94 -5.51
C ARG A 27 1.81 2.04 -6.74
N GLU A 28 2.82 1.17 -6.79
CA GLU A 28 2.96 0.29 -7.94
C GLU A 28 1.82 -0.73 -8.00
N VAL A 29 1.38 -1.22 -6.85
CA VAL A 29 0.24 -2.11 -6.81
C VAL A 29 -1.00 -1.40 -7.32
N GLY A 30 -1.17 -0.16 -6.93
CA GLY A 30 -2.31 0.64 -7.39
C GLY A 30 -2.30 0.88 -8.88
N CYS A 31 -1.11 0.84 -9.49
CA CYS A 31 -0.99 0.99 -10.93
C CYS A 31 -1.26 -0.31 -11.68
N GLY A 32 -1.49 -1.39 -10.96
CA GLY A 32 -1.83 -2.65 -11.59
C GLY A 32 -0.64 -3.50 -12.00
N LEU A 33 0.53 -3.21 -11.46
CA LEU A 33 1.74 -3.95 -11.83
C LEU A 33 1.83 -5.25 -11.06
N SER A 34 2.44 -6.25 -11.70
CA SER A 34 2.69 -7.53 -11.06
C SER A 34 3.89 -7.42 -10.12
N ASN A 35 4.06 -8.42 -9.27
CA ASN A 35 5.22 -8.43 -8.38
C ASN A 35 6.53 -8.40 -9.17
N LYS A 36 6.56 -9.11 -10.29
CA LYS A 36 7.75 -9.13 -11.13
C LYS A 36 8.06 -7.74 -11.67
N GLU A 37 7.02 -7.03 -12.11
CA GLU A 37 7.20 -5.69 -12.65
C GLU A 37 7.63 -4.72 -11.56
N ILE A 38 7.02 -4.84 -10.39
CA ILE A 38 7.39 -4.00 -9.26
C ILE A 38 8.84 -4.23 -8.89
N ALA A 39 9.22 -5.50 -8.83
CA ALA A 39 10.60 -5.84 -8.47
C ALA A 39 11.59 -5.18 -9.42
N GLY A 40 11.29 -5.23 -10.72
CA GLY A 40 12.17 -4.60 -11.69
C GLY A 40 12.25 -3.11 -11.53
N ARG A 41 11.13 -2.48 -11.26
CA ARG A 41 11.11 -1.02 -11.13
C ARG A 41 11.80 -0.53 -9.88
N LEU A 42 11.70 -1.28 -8.80
CA LEU A 42 12.24 -0.84 -7.51
C LEU A 42 13.58 -1.50 -7.19
N TYR A 43 14.09 -2.29 -8.12
CA TYR A 43 15.39 -2.98 -7.94
C TYR A 43 15.35 -3.92 -6.75
N LEU A 44 14.26 -4.66 -6.64
CA LEU A 44 14.07 -5.65 -5.58
C LEU A 44 13.85 -7.02 -6.21
N SER A 45 13.95 -8.06 -5.39
CA SER A 45 13.56 -9.39 -5.84
C SER A 45 12.04 -9.52 -5.69
N GLU A 46 11.47 -10.48 -6.45
CA GLU A 46 10.03 -10.72 -6.32
C GLU A 46 9.66 -11.17 -4.91
N GLY A 47 10.53 -11.97 -4.29
CA GLY A 47 10.27 -12.39 -2.92
C GLY A 47 10.20 -11.22 -1.95
N THR A 48 11.08 -10.26 -2.14
CA THR A 48 11.09 -9.07 -1.30
C THR A 48 9.81 -8.25 -1.52
N VAL A 49 9.37 -8.13 -2.77
CA VAL A 49 8.11 -7.42 -3.05
C VAL A 49 6.96 -8.13 -2.36
N ARG A 50 6.93 -9.46 -2.46
CA ARG A 50 5.88 -10.24 -1.81
C ARG A 50 5.86 -10.00 -0.31
N ASN A 51 7.04 -9.99 0.29
CA ASN A 51 7.14 -9.73 1.72
C ASN A 51 6.65 -8.34 2.09
N TYR A 52 7.00 -7.35 1.28
CA TYR A 52 6.50 -6.00 1.50
C TYR A 52 4.98 -5.98 1.46
N ILE A 53 4.41 -6.61 0.45
CA ILE A 53 2.96 -6.60 0.31
C ILE A 53 2.30 -7.27 1.51
N SER A 54 2.83 -8.40 1.96
CA SER A 54 2.29 -9.07 3.14
C SER A 54 2.33 -8.18 4.36
N SER A 55 3.45 -7.49 4.56
CA SER A 55 3.58 -6.59 5.69
C SER A 55 2.59 -5.43 5.60
N ILE A 56 2.46 -4.87 4.40
CA ILE A 56 1.55 -3.76 4.17
C ILE A 56 0.11 -4.17 4.45
N LEU A 57 -0.29 -5.34 3.97
CA LEU A 57 -1.64 -5.83 4.20
C LEU A 57 -1.93 -5.93 5.68
N ARG A 58 -0.94 -6.41 6.43
CA ARG A 58 -1.11 -6.52 7.87
C ARG A 58 -1.23 -5.16 8.54
N LYS A 59 -0.38 -4.23 8.14
CA LYS A 59 -0.39 -2.91 8.73
C LYS A 59 -1.69 -2.16 8.45
N LEU A 60 -2.23 -2.33 7.26
CA LEU A 60 -3.45 -1.64 6.85
C LEU A 60 -4.70 -2.45 7.14
N GLU A 61 -4.53 -3.66 7.67
CA GLU A 61 -5.65 -4.53 8.00
C GLU A 61 -6.51 -4.84 6.79
N LEU A 62 -5.84 -5.06 5.66
CA LEU A 62 -6.49 -5.43 4.42
C LEU A 62 -6.36 -6.93 4.21
N ARG A 63 -7.28 -7.50 3.45
CA ARG A 63 -7.33 -8.94 3.27
C ARG A 63 -6.45 -9.45 2.14
N ASP A 64 -6.40 -8.73 1.05
CA ASP A 64 -5.70 -9.25 -0.12
C ASP A 64 -5.22 -8.11 -0.99
N ARG A 65 -4.55 -8.51 -2.06
CA ARG A 65 -3.95 -7.56 -2.98
C ARG A 65 -4.98 -6.65 -3.65
N THR A 66 -6.15 -7.19 -3.94
CA THR A 66 -7.18 -6.40 -4.59
C THR A 66 -7.59 -5.23 -3.70
N GLN A 67 -7.78 -5.50 -2.42
CA GLN A 67 -8.13 -4.44 -1.49
C GLN A 67 -7.01 -3.42 -1.38
N LEU A 68 -5.77 -3.90 -1.43
CA LEU A 68 -4.64 -2.99 -1.39
C LEU A 68 -4.61 -2.08 -2.61
N ALA A 69 -4.89 -2.63 -3.78
CA ALA A 69 -4.91 -1.82 -4.99
C ALA A 69 -5.97 -0.71 -4.89
N ILE A 70 -7.13 -1.08 -4.38
CA ILE A 70 -8.19 -0.10 -4.21
C ILE A 70 -7.80 0.96 -3.19
N TRP A 71 -7.23 0.51 -2.08
CA TRP A 71 -6.77 1.43 -1.05
C TRP A 71 -5.72 2.39 -1.58
N ALA A 72 -4.82 1.86 -2.43
CA ALA A 72 -3.75 2.67 -2.98
C ALA A 72 -4.31 3.81 -3.83
N VAL A 73 -5.30 3.52 -4.65
CA VAL A 73 -5.90 4.54 -5.51
C VAL A 73 -6.60 5.58 -4.65
N GLN A 74 -7.31 5.14 -3.62
CA GLN A 74 -8.06 6.06 -2.78
C GLN A 74 -7.16 6.94 -1.92
N ASN A 75 -5.94 6.49 -1.66
CA ASN A 75 -5.05 7.19 -0.73
C ASN A 75 -3.79 7.72 -1.38
N GLN A 76 -3.75 7.81 -2.70
CA GLN A 76 -2.53 8.24 -3.36
C GLN A 76 -2.15 9.66 -3.01
N ASN A 77 -3.10 10.47 -2.61
CA ASN A 77 -2.81 11.85 -2.21
C ASN A 77 -2.30 11.94 -0.79
N SER A 78 -2.29 10.84 -0.06
CA SER A 78 -1.83 10.84 1.33
C SER A 78 -0.36 10.48 1.46
N GLN A 79 0.31 10.20 0.36
CA GLN A 79 1.71 9.80 0.39
C GLN A 79 2.59 10.97 0.79
N PRO A 80 3.58 10.70 1.64
CA PRO A 80 4.47 11.77 2.10
C PRO A 80 5.16 12.49 0.95
N GLU A 81 5.53 11.76 -0.09
CA GLU A 81 6.24 12.35 -1.21
C GLU A 81 5.36 13.27 -2.03
N ALA A 82 4.07 13.15 -1.90
CA ALA A 82 3.18 13.97 -2.70
C ALA A 82 3.34 15.45 -2.41
N ASP A 83 3.90 15.76 -1.26
CA ASP A 83 4.10 17.14 -0.89
C ASP A 83 5.25 17.80 -1.62
N VAL A 84 6.10 16.99 -2.18
CA VAL A 84 7.27 17.51 -2.87
C VAL A 84 6.93 17.87 -4.29
#